data_1ca0be3bc2a46dd7a3f895be423f566a
#
_entry.id   1ca0be3bc2a46dd7a3f895be423f566a
#
_cell.length_a   1.000
_cell.length_b   1.000
_cell.length_c   1.000
_cell.angle_alpha   90.00
_cell.angle_beta   90.00
_cell.angle_gamma   90.00
#
_symmetry.space_group_name_H-M   'P 1'
#
loop_
_entity.id
_entity.type
_entity.pdbx_description
1 polymer ?
#
loop_
_entity_poly.entity_id
_entity_poly.type
_entity_poly.pdbx_seq_one_letter_code
_entity_poly.pdbx_strand_id
1 'polypeptide(L)'
;NNQPQRILVLRSKEALALADGCARSHFDSPVMLVVSYDPADAWIREEDGKNHGEIDAAIATTQMMLQAADLGLGTTYIGMFDPEKLRAAFPEELAGLVPIALLALGYPAENARPSRLHTERKPLEEMVRYR
;
A
#
# COMPACT_ATOMS: atom_id res chain seq x y z
N ASN A 1 -7.19 -1.91 -20.30
CA ASN A 1 -6.80 -2.55 -19.03
C ASN A 1 -5.28 -2.76 -19.01
N ASN A 2 -4.56 -1.75 -18.55
CA ASN A 2 -3.09 -1.71 -18.65
C ASN A 2 -2.38 -2.46 -17.51
N GLN A 3 -3.04 -2.60 -16.36
CA GLN A 3 -2.51 -3.30 -15.17
C GLN A 3 -1.09 -2.83 -14.77
N PRO A 4 -0.90 -1.54 -14.48
CA PRO A 4 0.42 -0.98 -14.19
C PRO A 4 0.95 -1.34 -12.81
N GLN A 5 0.12 -1.90 -11.92
CA GLN A 5 0.52 -2.23 -10.55
C GLN A 5 1.59 -3.32 -10.52
N ARG A 6 2.56 -3.15 -9.63
CA ARG A 6 3.64 -4.09 -9.34
C ARG A 6 3.71 -4.31 -7.84
N ILE A 7 3.72 -5.57 -7.43
CA ILE A 7 3.73 -5.95 -6.02
C ILE A 7 4.99 -6.74 -5.73
N LEU A 8 5.85 -6.19 -4.86
CA LEU A 8 7.00 -6.89 -4.33
C LEU A 8 6.63 -7.50 -2.97
N VAL A 9 6.80 -8.81 -2.82
CA VAL A 9 6.46 -9.54 -1.59
C VAL A 9 7.74 -9.79 -0.78
N LEU A 10 7.83 -9.18 0.39
CA LEU A 10 8.96 -9.31 1.31
C LEU A 10 8.62 -10.33 2.40
N ARG A 11 9.48 -11.34 2.59
CA ARG A 11 9.29 -12.42 3.56
C ARG A 11 10.57 -12.78 4.32
N SER A 12 11.75 -12.47 3.80
CA SER A 12 12.99 -12.72 4.55
C SER A 12 13.16 -11.68 5.66
N LYS A 13 13.83 -12.06 6.73
CA LYS A 13 14.09 -11.15 7.87
C LYS A 13 14.86 -9.91 7.42
N GLU A 14 15.81 -10.09 6.51
CA GLU A 14 16.65 -9.02 5.98
C GLU A 14 15.81 -8.03 5.15
N ALA A 15 14.95 -8.53 4.24
CA ALA A 15 14.10 -7.69 3.42
C ALA A 15 13.04 -6.94 4.25
N LEU A 16 12.45 -7.61 5.25
CA LEU A 16 11.50 -6.98 6.18
C LEU A 16 12.18 -5.87 6.99
N ALA A 17 13.39 -6.10 7.50
CA ALA A 17 14.15 -5.09 8.24
C ALA A 17 14.52 -3.88 7.36
N LEU A 18 14.87 -4.10 6.09
CA LEU A 18 15.15 -3.02 5.15
C LEU A 18 13.91 -2.15 4.89
N ALA A 19 12.76 -2.78 4.62
CA ALA A 19 11.51 -2.07 4.39
C ALA A 19 11.04 -1.33 5.66
N ASP A 20 11.17 -1.95 6.82
CA ASP A 20 10.84 -1.39 8.12
C ASP A 20 11.68 -0.14 8.42
N GLY A 21 12.97 -0.16 8.07
CA GLY A 21 13.85 1.01 8.15
C GLY A 21 13.44 2.20 7.27
N CYS A 22 12.56 1.99 6.31
CA CYS A 22 12.02 3.04 5.44
C CYS A 22 10.72 3.65 5.97
N ALA A 23 10.04 3.01 6.92
CA ALA A 23 8.76 3.46 7.49
C ALA A 23 8.93 4.12 8.86
N ARG A 24 7.94 4.92 9.27
CA ARG A 24 7.90 5.51 10.62
C ARG A 24 7.27 4.61 11.66
N SER A 25 6.48 3.64 11.24
CA SER A 25 5.75 2.72 12.11
C SER A 25 6.14 1.29 11.78
N HIS A 26 6.35 0.51 12.82
CA HIS A 26 6.81 -0.87 12.76
C HIS A 26 5.69 -1.78 13.26
N PHE A 27 5.45 -2.88 12.56
CA PHE A 27 4.31 -3.76 12.84
C PHE A 27 4.72 -5.21 13.10
N ASP A 28 6.01 -5.54 13.04
CA ASP A 28 6.56 -6.90 13.21
C ASP A 28 5.82 -7.94 12.37
N SER A 29 5.33 -7.53 11.20
CA SER A 29 4.56 -8.42 10.34
C SER A 29 5.46 -9.45 9.65
N PRO A 30 5.01 -10.71 9.50
CA PRO A 30 5.81 -11.76 8.85
C PRO A 30 5.91 -11.58 7.33
N VAL A 31 5.06 -10.74 6.76
CA VAL A 31 5.03 -10.42 5.33
C VAL A 31 4.77 -8.92 5.16
N MET A 32 5.48 -8.30 4.24
CA MET A 32 5.19 -6.94 3.79
C MET A 32 5.11 -6.91 2.27
N LEU A 33 4.08 -6.27 1.74
CA LEU A 33 3.92 -6.02 0.32
C LEU A 33 4.34 -4.59 0.04
N VAL A 34 5.28 -4.39 -0.88
CA VAL A 34 5.57 -3.07 -1.45
C VAL A 34 4.66 -2.91 -2.65
N VAL A 35 3.74 -1.98 -2.57
CA VAL A 35 2.80 -1.67 -3.65
C VAL A 35 3.37 -0.52 -4.48
N SER A 36 3.51 -0.77 -5.77
CA SER A 36 4.07 0.18 -6.72
C SER A 36 3.27 0.15 -8.02
N TYR A 37 3.54 1.08 -8.90
CA TYR A 37 3.09 1.01 -10.29
C TYR A 37 4.21 1.38 -11.26
N ASP A 38 4.13 0.87 -12.46
CA ASP A 38 4.96 1.27 -13.58
C ASP A 38 4.32 2.48 -14.28
N PRO A 39 4.94 3.66 -14.25
CA PRO A 39 4.36 4.85 -14.87
C PRO A 39 4.30 4.77 -16.40
N ALA A 40 5.11 3.91 -17.03
CA ALA A 40 5.10 3.73 -18.48
C ALA A 40 3.92 2.87 -18.95
N ASP A 41 3.47 1.91 -18.11
CA ASP A 41 2.30 1.06 -18.41
C ASP A 41 0.98 1.70 -17.99
N ALA A 42 1.00 2.77 -17.19
CA ALA A 42 -0.19 3.38 -16.67
C ALA A 42 -1.01 4.09 -17.76
N TRP A 43 -2.33 4.04 -17.62
CA TRP A 43 -3.21 4.85 -18.47
C TRP A 43 -3.07 6.33 -18.13
N ILE A 44 -2.93 7.14 -19.17
CA ILE A 44 -2.87 8.59 -19.06
C ILE A 44 -4.17 9.15 -19.65
N ARG A 45 -4.87 9.97 -18.87
CA ARG A 45 -6.08 10.65 -19.35
C ARG A 45 -5.68 11.76 -20.31
N GLU A 46 -6.25 11.76 -21.52
CA GLU A 46 -5.88 12.67 -22.61
C GLU A 46 -6.18 14.13 -22.29
N GLU A 47 -7.30 14.40 -21.58
CA GLU A 47 -7.79 15.76 -21.33
C GLU A 47 -6.90 16.60 -20.42
N ASP A 48 -6.17 15.98 -19.49
CA ASP A 48 -5.34 16.70 -18.51
C ASP A 48 -3.96 16.07 -18.29
N GLY A 49 -3.63 15.00 -19.00
CA GLY A 49 -2.34 14.31 -18.89
C GLY A 49 -2.16 13.55 -17.58
N LYS A 50 -3.23 13.33 -16.79
CA LYS A 50 -3.12 12.64 -15.50
C LYS A 50 -2.80 11.17 -15.68
N ASN A 51 -1.68 10.73 -15.09
CA ASN A 51 -1.32 9.33 -14.97
C ASN A 51 -2.17 8.66 -13.88
N HIS A 52 -2.82 7.54 -14.18
CA HIS A 52 -3.72 6.83 -13.29
C HIS A 52 -3.10 5.63 -12.56
N GLY A 53 -1.81 5.39 -12.72
CA GLY A 53 -1.12 4.24 -12.13
C GLY A 53 -1.25 4.15 -10.61
N GLU A 54 -1.17 5.29 -9.90
CA GLU A 54 -1.39 5.34 -8.46
C GLU A 54 -2.81 4.92 -8.07
N ILE A 55 -3.81 5.35 -8.84
CA ILE A 55 -5.22 5.00 -8.61
C ILE A 55 -5.42 3.49 -8.80
N ASP A 56 -4.89 2.93 -9.90
CA ASP A 56 -4.98 1.50 -10.18
C ASP A 56 -4.33 0.66 -9.07
N ALA A 57 -3.13 1.07 -8.62
CA ALA A 57 -2.41 0.40 -7.56
C ALA A 57 -3.15 0.52 -6.20
N ALA A 58 -3.77 1.66 -5.89
CA ALA A 58 -4.56 1.85 -4.67
C ALA A 58 -5.83 0.99 -4.66
N ILE A 59 -6.51 0.85 -5.82
CA ILE A 59 -7.67 -0.03 -5.97
C ILE A 59 -7.25 -1.49 -5.73
N ALA A 60 -6.15 -1.94 -6.36
CA ALA A 60 -5.62 -3.28 -6.16
C ALA A 60 -5.25 -3.54 -4.69
N THR A 61 -4.65 -2.55 -4.01
CA THR A 61 -4.32 -2.65 -2.58
C THR A 61 -5.57 -2.84 -1.73
N THR A 62 -6.63 -2.09 -2.01
CA THR A 62 -7.91 -2.25 -1.30
C THR A 62 -8.48 -3.65 -1.48
N GLN A 63 -8.43 -4.21 -2.68
CA GLN A 63 -8.89 -5.59 -2.94
C GLN A 63 -8.05 -6.61 -2.18
N MET A 64 -6.72 -6.43 -2.14
CA MET A 64 -5.83 -7.30 -1.34
C MET A 64 -6.17 -7.24 0.15
N MET A 65 -6.46 -6.05 0.71
CA MET A 65 -6.87 -5.89 2.11
C MET A 65 -8.19 -6.58 2.41
N LEU A 66 -9.18 -6.47 1.52
CA LEU A 66 -10.48 -7.14 1.66
C LEU A 66 -10.32 -8.66 1.59
N GLN A 67 -9.53 -9.16 0.65
CA GLN A 67 -9.25 -10.60 0.54
C GLN A 67 -8.49 -11.13 1.76
N ALA A 68 -7.53 -10.37 2.28
CA ALA A 68 -6.82 -10.74 3.50
C ALA A 68 -7.78 -10.85 4.70
N ALA A 69 -8.70 -9.89 4.85
CA ALA A 69 -9.71 -9.92 5.90
C ALA A 69 -10.66 -11.14 5.78
N ASP A 70 -11.08 -11.49 4.57
CA ASP A 70 -11.90 -12.68 4.30
C ASP A 70 -11.18 -13.97 4.68
N LEU A 71 -9.86 -13.99 4.57
CA LEU A 71 -8.99 -15.10 4.99
C LEU A 71 -8.60 -15.07 6.49
N GLY A 72 -9.15 -14.15 7.28
CA GLY A 72 -8.82 -13.99 8.69
C GLY A 72 -7.47 -13.37 8.98
N LEU A 73 -6.85 -12.72 7.99
CA LEU A 73 -5.58 -12.00 8.13
C LEU A 73 -5.83 -10.52 8.45
N GLY A 74 -4.91 -9.94 9.21
CA GLY A 74 -4.85 -8.49 9.43
C GLY A 74 -3.92 -7.81 8.42
N THR A 75 -4.26 -6.59 8.07
CA THR A 75 -3.43 -5.73 7.23
C THR A 75 -3.33 -4.33 7.80
N THR A 76 -2.20 -3.66 7.53
CA THR A 76 -2.06 -2.23 7.79
C THR A 76 -1.48 -1.55 6.56
N TYR A 77 -2.25 -0.58 6.02
CA TYR A 77 -1.79 0.29 4.95
C TYR A 77 -0.86 1.37 5.50
N ILE A 78 0.38 1.39 5.06
CA ILE A 78 1.42 2.31 5.52
C ILE A 78 1.73 3.27 4.36
N GLY A 79 1.26 4.52 4.49
CA GLY A 79 1.59 5.61 3.58
C GLY A 79 2.76 6.49 4.09
N MET A 80 3.15 6.32 5.37
CA MET A 80 4.23 7.11 5.98
C MET A 80 5.56 6.36 5.89
N PHE A 81 6.13 6.33 4.70
CA PHE A 81 7.45 5.76 4.42
C PHE A 81 8.26 6.73 3.54
N ASP A 82 9.57 6.50 3.47
CA ASP A 82 10.49 7.25 2.61
C ASP A 82 10.68 6.47 1.29
N PRO A 83 10.12 6.95 0.17
CA PRO A 83 10.19 6.24 -1.11
C PRO A 83 11.59 6.19 -1.70
N GLU A 84 12.45 7.16 -1.41
CA GLU A 84 13.85 7.16 -1.92
C GLU A 84 14.67 6.12 -1.17
N LYS A 85 14.53 6.04 0.16
CA LYS A 85 15.15 4.96 0.95
C LYS A 85 14.67 3.59 0.51
N LEU A 86 13.37 3.46 0.22
CA LEU A 86 12.80 2.20 -0.22
C LEU A 86 13.37 1.77 -1.58
N ARG A 87 13.50 2.69 -2.54
CA ARG A 87 14.16 2.40 -3.84
C ARG A 87 15.64 2.05 -3.66
N ALA A 88 16.34 2.71 -2.74
CA ALA A 88 17.74 2.40 -2.45
C ALA A 88 17.91 1.03 -1.78
N ALA A 89 16.92 0.59 -0.99
CA ALA A 89 16.91 -0.73 -0.35
C ALA A 89 16.62 -1.88 -1.34
N PHE A 90 15.85 -1.62 -2.40
CA PHE A 90 15.42 -2.59 -3.40
C PHE A 90 15.63 -2.05 -4.83
N PRO A 91 16.89 -1.78 -5.21
CA PRO A 91 17.19 -1.04 -6.45
C PRO A 91 16.84 -1.82 -7.73
N GLU A 92 16.91 -3.14 -7.70
CA GLU A 92 16.58 -3.97 -8.86
C GLU A 92 15.07 -4.15 -9.00
N GLU A 93 14.39 -4.48 -7.89
CA GLU A 93 12.96 -4.78 -7.87
C GLU A 93 12.09 -3.55 -8.07
N LEU A 94 12.58 -2.38 -7.69
CA LEU A 94 11.85 -1.10 -7.82
C LEU A 94 12.39 -0.21 -8.95
N ALA A 95 13.24 -0.74 -9.83
CA ALA A 95 13.77 0.01 -10.95
C ALA A 95 12.63 0.55 -11.85
N GLY A 96 12.57 1.87 -12.03
CA GLY A 96 11.55 2.54 -12.84
C GLY A 96 10.14 2.58 -12.21
N LEU A 97 9.93 1.94 -11.06
CA LEU A 97 8.62 1.89 -10.40
C LEU A 97 8.41 3.06 -9.44
N VAL A 98 7.14 3.39 -9.20
CA VAL A 98 6.71 4.38 -8.22
C VAL A 98 6.03 3.68 -7.05
N PRO A 99 6.69 3.54 -5.90
CA PRO A 99 6.08 2.98 -4.69
C PRO A 99 5.00 3.92 -4.15
N ILE A 100 3.84 3.37 -3.79
CA ILE A 100 2.71 4.14 -3.24
C ILE A 100 2.36 3.78 -1.81
N ALA A 101 2.63 2.54 -1.40
CA ALA A 101 2.33 2.04 -0.06
C ALA A 101 3.18 0.83 0.32
N LEU A 102 3.34 0.63 1.62
CA LEU A 102 3.69 -0.65 2.20
C LEU A 102 2.42 -1.25 2.83
N LEU A 103 2.19 -2.53 2.64
CA LEU A 103 1.07 -3.24 3.26
C LEU A 103 1.63 -4.34 4.15
N ALA A 104 1.60 -4.11 5.47
CA ALA A 104 1.92 -5.13 6.46
C ALA A 104 0.81 -6.18 6.49
N LEU A 105 1.17 -7.47 6.51
CA LEU A 105 0.24 -8.59 6.42
C LEU A 105 0.64 -9.70 7.40
N GLY A 106 -0.33 -10.20 8.17
CA GLY A 106 -0.14 -11.29 9.12
C GLY A 106 -1.40 -11.59 9.92
N TYR A 107 -1.34 -12.57 10.81
CA TYR A 107 -2.42 -12.79 11.76
C TYR A 107 -2.41 -11.70 12.84
N PRO A 108 -3.58 -11.16 13.23
CA PRO A 108 -3.67 -10.20 14.33
C PRO A 108 -3.14 -10.84 15.64
N ALA A 109 -2.33 -10.08 16.39
CA ALA A 109 -1.91 -10.50 17.72
C ALA A 109 -3.13 -10.60 18.66
N GLU A 110 -3.07 -11.48 19.68
CA GLU A 110 -4.17 -11.67 20.64
C GLU A 110 -4.62 -10.38 21.35
N ASN A 111 -3.68 -9.48 21.58
CA ASN A 111 -3.91 -8.18 22.20
C ASN A 111 -4.15 -7.05 21.20
N ALA A 112 -4.23 -7.35 19.91
CA ALA A 112 -4.50 -6.32 18.88
C ALA A 112 -5.78 -5.55 19.18
N ARG A 113 -5.72 -4.24 19.01
CA ARG A 113 -6.88 -3.35 19.16
C ARG A 113 -6.92 -2.39 17.97
N PRO A 114 -8.11 -2.10 17.44
CA PRO A 114 -8.25 -1.07 16.43
C PRO A 114 -7.74 0.28 16.93
N SER A 115 -7.16 1.08 16.04
CA SER A 115 -6.87 2.48 16.36
C SER A 115 -8.14 3.21 16.77
N ARG A 116 -8.03 4.20 17.67
CA ARG A 116 -9.14 5.10 18.01
C ARG A 116 -9.79 5.70 16.75
N LEU A 117 -8.98 6.02 15.74
CA LEU A 117 -9.44 6.60 14.47
C LEU A 117 -10.18 5.61 13.57
N HIS A 118 -10.20 4.31 13.91
CA HIS A 118 -10.86 3.28 13.09
C HIS A 118 -12.36 3.53 12.92
N THR A 119 -13.01 4.06 13.94
CA THR A 119 -14.46 4.34 13.93
C THR A 119 -14.80 5.82 13.69
N GLU A 120 -13.82 6.72 13.75
CA GLU A 120 -14.06 8.14 13.50
C GLU A 120 -14.31 8.38 12.01
N ARG A 121 -15.41 9.03 11.71
CA ARG A 121 -15.80 9.41 10.34
C ARG A 121 -16.32 10.84 10.34
N LYS A 122 -16.06 11.53 9.25
CA LYS A 122 -16.74 12.81 9.00
C LYS A 122 -18.25 12.57 8.78
N PRO A 123 -19.08 13.55 9.12
CA PRO A 123 -20.49 13.53 8.77
C PRO A 123 -20.71 13.30 7.27
N LEU A 124 -21.76 12.55 6.93
CA LEU A 124 -22.01 12.17 5.53
C LEU A 124 -22.23 13.39 4.63
N GLU A 125 -22.87 14.43 5.14
CA GLU A 125 -23.14 15.70 4.46
C GLU A 125 -21.88 16.50 4.10
N GLU A 126 -20.76 16.26 4.75
CA GLU A 126 -19.47 16.84 4.35
C GLU A 126 -18.86 16.11 3.15
N MET A 127 -19.18 14.84 2.96
CA MET A 127 -18.57 13.96 1.96
C MET A 127 -19.47 13.74 0.74
N VAL A 128 -20.81 13.81 0.89
CA VAL A 128 -21.78 13.52 -0.15
C VAL A 128 -22.63 14.76 -0.40
N ARG A 129 -22.81 15.08 -1.67
CA ARG A 129 -23.72 16.15 -2.11
C ARG A 129 -24.73 15.56 -3.10
N TYR A 130 -25.99 15.93 -2.93
CA TYR A 130 -27.07 15.59 -3.84
C TYR A 130 -27.40 16.79 -4.74
N ARG A 131 -27.75 16.51 -5.99
CA ARG A 131 -28.16 17.54 -6.96
C ARG A 131 -29.40 17.07 -7.71
#